data_6962aa2ab652c85549c5e2e5542034eb
#
_entry.id   6962aa2ab652c85549c5e2e5542034eb
#
_cell.length_a   1.000
_cell.length_b   1.000
_cell.length_c   1.000
_cell.angle_alpha   90.00
_cell.angle_beta   90.00
_cell.angle_gamma   90.00
#
_symmetry.space_group_name_H-M   'P 1'
#
loop_
_entity.id
_entity.type
_entity.pdbx_description
1 polymer ?
#
loop_
_entity_poly.entity_id
_entity_poly.type
_entity_poly.pdbx_seq_one_letter_code
_entity_poly.pdbx_strand_id
1 'polypeptide(L)'
;DLQNVDQVFIPIFSAEDGFLLDYAQKLIYNNDSKIVVLDCNDQIKNNFIIKNAVDSLENNYPSNMSLLTNKVIEKEFLNQHDLMIISLESWKKLVDSQSDWLSDIPSVLIVKP
;
A
#
# COMPACT_ATOMS: atom_id res chain seq x y z
N ASP A 1 4.63 3.83 16.37
CA ASP A 1 6.00 4.32 16.26
C ASP A 1 6.61 3.85 14.95
N LEU A 2 6.98 4.79 14.08
CA LEU A 2 7.52 4.47 12.75
C LEU A 2 8.87 3.77 12.81
N GLN A 3 9.58 3.85 13.92
CA GLN A 3 10.88 3.20 14.06
C GLN A 3 10.78 1.67 14.10
N ASN A 4 9.61 1.15 14.44
CA ASN A 4 9.38 -0.29 14.59
C ASN A 4 8.41 -0.84 13.54
N VAL A 5 8.27 -0.13 12.42
CA VAL A 5 7.35 -0.54 11.36
C VAL A 5 8.03 -1.59 10.49
N ASP A 6 7.57 -2.84 10.59
CA ASP A 6 8.09 -3.96 9.83
C ASP A 6 7.21 -4.35 8.65
N GLN A 7 5.90 -4.33 8.85
CA GLN A 7 4.93 -4.79 7.85
C GLN A 7 4.03 -3.63 7.44
N VAL A 8 4.15 -3.21 6.19
CA VAL A 8 3.41 -2.06 5.65
C VAL A 8 2.54 -2.49 4.49
N PHE A 9 1.33 -1.96 4.46
CA PHE A 9 0.36 -2.26 3.43
C PHE A 9 -0.01 -0.95 2.71
N ILE A 10 0.07 -0.98 1.38
CA ILE A 10 -0.21 0.19 0.54
C ILE A 10 -1.24 -0.18 -0.51
N PRO A 11 -2.52 0.23 -0.34
CA PRO A 11 -3.53 0.00 -1.37
C PRO A 11 -3.47 1.06 -2.46
N ILE A 12 -3.54 0.62 -3.70
CA ILE A 12 -3.59 1.50 -4.87
C ILE A 12 -5.00 1.40 -5.46
N PHE A 13 -5.80 2.44 -5.26
CA PHE A 13 -7.19 2.47 -5.72
C PHE A 13 -7.36 3.19 -7.05
N SER A 14 -6.40 4.04 -7.42
CA SER A 14 -6.46 4.78 -8.69
C SER A 14 -5.06 5.05 -9.19
N ALA A 15 -4.97 5.49 -10.46
CA ALA A 15 -3.69 5.86 -11.05
C ALA A 15 -2.99 6.98 -10.28
N GLU A 16 -3.76 7.84 -9.62
CA GLU A 16 -3.22 8.96 -8.86
C GLU A 16 -2.49 8.52 -7.60
N ASP A 17 -2.69 7.29 -7.15
CA ASP A 17 -2.04 6.75 -5.96
C ASP A 17 -0.60 6.28 -6.21
N GLY A 18 -0.11 6.41 -7.46
CA GLY A 18 1.23 5.92 -7.80
C GLY A 18 2.35 6.55 -6.97
N PHE A 19 2.17 7.80 -6.51
CA PHE A 19 3.18 8.47 -5.69
C PHE A 19 3.45 7.73 -4.37
N LEU A 20 2.53 6.88 -3.93
CA LEU A 20 2.72 6.11 -2.70
C LEU A 20 3.91 5.15 -2.80
N LEU A 21 4.31 4.78 -4.00
CA LEU A 21 5.47 3.90 -4.20
C LEU A 21 6.78 4.56 -3.78
N ASP A 22 6.86 5.89 -3.79
CA ASP A 22 8.03 6.61 -3.29
C ASP A 22 8.17 6.39 -1.78
N TYR A 23 7.06 6.36 -1.06
CA TYR A 23 7.07 6.06 0.38
C TYR A 23 7.52 4.63 0.63
N ALA A 24 7.07 3.69 -0.21
CA ALA A 24 7.50 2.30 -0.10
C ALA A 24 9.02 2.18 -0.23
N GLN A 25 9.59 2.83 -1.24
CA GLN A 25 11.03 2.80 -1.47
C GLN A 25 11.80 3.35 -0.27
N LYS A 26 11.34 4.47 0.28
CA LYS A 26 12.01 5.10 1.42
C LYS A 26 11.95 4.21 2.67
N LEU A 27 10.82 3.56 2.91
CA LEU A 27 10.69 2.68 4.07
C LEU A 27 11.57 1.44 3.94
N ILE A 28 11.67 0.87 2.75
CA ILE A 28 12.54 -0.28 2.52
C ILE A 28 13.99 0.14 2.73
N TYR A 29 14.39 1.24 2.11
CA TYR A 29 15.77 1.71 2.17
C TYR A 29 16.19 2.09 3.59
N ASN A 30 15.34 2.78 4.33
CA ASN A 30 15.69 3.31 5.65
C ASN A 30 15.44 2.33 6.80
N ASN A 31 14.43 1.46 6.67
CA ASN A 31 13.98 0.63 7.79
C ASN A 31 13.95 -0.86 7.48
N ASP A 32 14.31 -1.27 6.28
CA ASP A 32 14.20 -2.66 5.83
C ASP A 32 12.78 -3.20 5.98
N SER A 33 11.77 -2.31 5.84
CA SER A 33 10.37 -2.69 5.97
C SER A 33 9.94 -3.65 4.88
N LYS A 34 8.95 -4.49 5.18
CA LYS A 34 8.31 -5.34 4.19
C LYS A 34 7.02 -4.67 3.74
N ILE A 35 6.91 -4.47 2.44
CA ILE A 35 5.81 -3.73 1.84
C ILE A 35 4.96 -4.66 1.01
N VAL A 36 3.64 -4.63 1.26
CA VAL A 36 2.66 -5.28 0.41
C VAL A 36 1.87 -4.19 -0.30
N VAL A 37 1.96 -4.15 -1.63
CA VAL A 37 1.16 -3.25 -2.44
C VAL A 37 -0.04 -4.03 -2.96
N LEU A 38 -1.23 -3.49 -2.75
CA LEU A 38 -2.46 -4.10 -3.21
C LEU A 38 -2.97 -3.38 -4.45
N ASP A 39 -3.14 -4.13 -5.54
CA ASP A 39 -3.71 -3.60 -6.77
C ASP A 39 -5.25 -3.68 -6.67
N CYS A 40 -5.87 -2.57 -6.28
CA CYS A 40 -7.32 -2.48 -6.19
C CYS A 40 -7.89 -2.14 -7.55
N ASN A 41 -8.81 -2.97 -8.04
CA ASN A 41 -9.49 -2.74 -9.31
C ASN A 41 -8.55 -2.72 -10.53
N ASP A 42 -7.48 -3.50 -10.49
CA ASP A 42 -6.52 -3.64 -11.61
C ASP A 42 -5.88 -2.31 -12.05
N GLN A 43 -5.72 -1.36 -11.13
CA GLN A 43 -5.14 -0.06 -11.45
C GLN A 43 -3.66 -0.16 -11.82
N ILE A 44 -2.93 -1.02 -11.14
CA ILE A 44 -1.51 -1.24 -11.44
C ILE A 44 -1.37 -1.99 -12.76
N LYS A 45 -2.15 -3.05 -12.92
CA LYS A 45 -2.13 -3.88 -14.12
C LYS A 45 -2.38 -3.07 -15.39
N ASN A 46 -3.29 -2.08 -15.30
CA ASN A 46 -3.70 -1.30 -16.46
C ASN A 46 -2.95 0.03 -16.61
N ASN A 47 -1.99 0.32 -15.73
CA ASN A 47 -1.20 1.54 -15.79
C ASN A 47 0.27 1.20 -15.94
N PHE A 48 0.81 1.44 -17.12
CA PHE A 48 2.18 1.07 -17.48
C PHE A 48 3.21 1.73 -16.57
N ILE A 49 3.01 2.99 -16.22
CA ILE A 49 3.97 3.74 -15.39
C ILE A 49 4.02 3.15 -13.98
N ILE A 50 2.86 2.91 -13.39
CA ILE A 50 2.80 2.36 -12.04
C ILE A 50 3.32 0.91 -12.02
N LYS A 51 2.95 0.13 -13.03
CA LYS A 51 3.42 -1.25 -13.11
C LYS A 51 4.94 -1.31 -13.21
N ASN A 52 5.55 -0.44 -14.00
CA ASN A 52 7.00 -0.39 -14.11
C ASN A 52 7.65 0.00 -12.78
N ALA A 53 7.06 0.93 -12.03
CA ALA A 53 7.58 1.32 -10.73
C ALA A 53 7.50 0.16 -9.73
N VAL A 54 6.41 -0.59 -9.73
CA VAL A 54 6.26 -1.76 -8.86
C VAL A 54 7.29 -2.83 -9.25
N ASP A 55 7.41 -3.11 -10.55
CA ASP A 55 8.37 -4.11 -11.03
C ASP A 55 9.80 -3.75 -10.65
N SER A 56 10.15 -2.47 -10.73
CA SER A 56 11.48 -1.99 -10.34
C SER A 56 11.73 -2.21 -8.84
N LEU A 57 10.75 -1.93 -7.99
CA LEU A 57 10.87 -2.18 -6.56
C LEU A 57 11.01 -3.66 -6.25
N GLU A 58 10.25 -4.51 -6.93
CA GLU A 58 10.36 -5.95 -6.74
C GLU A 58 11.72 -6.49 -7.17
N ASN A 59 12.26 -5.95 -8.28
CA ASN A 59 13.57 -6.37 -8.77
C ASN A 59 14.70 -5.93 -7.86
N ASN A 60 14.62 -4.71 -7.31
CA ASN A 60 15.64 -4.14 -6.44
C ASN A 60 15.56 -4.64 -5.01
N TYR A 61 14.36 -4.98 -4.55
CA TYR A 61 14.11 -5.38 -3.17
C TYR A 61 13.22 -6.63 -3.11
N PRO A 62 13.69 -7.77 -3.67
CA PRO A 62 12.83 -8.96 -3.80
C PRO A 62 12.37 -9.54 -2.47
N SER A 63 13.12 -9.31 -1.40
CA SER A 63 12.76 -9.80 -0.06
C SER A 63 11.82 -8.88 0.68
N ASN A 64 11.64 -7.64 0.20
CA ASN A 64 10.90 -6.61 0.91
C ASN A 64 9.62 -6.20 0.22
N MET A 65 9.48 -6.49 -1.06
CA MET A 65 8.37 -5.97 -1.86
C MET A 65 7.51 -7.10 -2.40
N SER A 66 6.20 -7.00 -2.22
CA SER A 66 5.22 -7.96 -2.75
C SER A 66 4.04 -7.20 -3.37
N LEU A 67 3.51 -7.76 -4.44
CA LEU A 67 2.30 -7.24 -5.09
C LEU A 67 1.19 -8.27 -4.96
N LEU A 68 0.04 -7.84 -4.49
CA LEU A 68 -1.17 -8.66 -4.44
C LEU A 68 -2.20 -8.11 -5.42
N THR A 69 -2.81 -9.00 -6.19
CA THR A 69 -3.85 -8.66 -7.16
C THR A 69 -5.07 -9.54 -6.93
N ASN A 70 -6.24 -9.00 -7.25
CA ASN A 70 -7.51 -9.75 -7.24
C ASN A 70 -7.81 -10.46 -5.92
N LYS A 71 -7.32 -9.91 -4.81
CA LYS A 71 -7.51 -10.52 -3.51
C LYS A 71 -8.63 -9.84 -2.74
N VAL A 72 -9.50 -10.66 -2.13
CA VAL A 72 -10.46 -10.17 -1.15
C VAL A 72 -9.70 -9.89 0.14
N ILE A 73 -9.81 -8.67 0.64
CA ILE A 73 -9.10 -8.28 1.85
C ILE A 73 -9.95 -8.61 3.06
N GLU A 74 -9.40 -9.45 3.90
CA GLU A 74 -10.06 -9.88 5.13
C GLU A 74 -9.44 -9.20 6.35
N LYS A 75 -10.16 -9.26 7.45
CA LYS A 75 -9.73 -8.71 8.73
C LYS A 75 -8.34 -9.20 9.13
N GLU A 76 -8.09 -10.50 8.95
CA GLU A 76 -6.81 -11.10 9.32
C GLU A 76 -5.66 -10.51 8.53
N PHE A 77 -5.88 -10.23 7.25
CA PHE A 77 -4.86 -9.59 6.41
C PHE A 77 -4.52 -8.19 6.96
N LEU A 78 -5.54 -7.39 7.25
CA LEU A 78 -5.34 -6.03 7.76
C LEU A 78 -4.61 -6.05 9.10
N ASN A 79 -4.97 -6.98 9.97
CA ASN A 79 -4.39 -7.06 11.31
C ASN A 79 -2.95 -7.56 11.34
N GLN A 80 -2.47 -8.16 10.26
CA GLN A 80 -1.09 -8.63 10.15
C GLN A 80 -0.09 -7.51 9.89
N HIS A 81 -0.57 -6.30 9.59
CA HIS A 81 0.28 -5.18 9.21
C HIS A 81 0.35 -4.14 10.33
N ASP A 82 1.49 -3.49 10.43
CA ASP A 82 1.73 -2.46 11.43
C ASP A 82 1.21 -1.10 10.98
N LEU A 83 1.20 -0.85 9.66
CA LEU A 83 0.88 0.44 9.10
C LEU A 83 0.22 0.30 7.74
N MET A 84 -0.80 1.10 7.49
CA MET A 84 -1.33 1.30 6.14
C MET A 84 -0.99 2.71 5.68
N ILE A 85 -0.39 2.84 4.49
CA ILE A 85 -0.14 4.15 3.88
C ILE A 85 -1.14 4.32 2.74
N ILE A 86 -1.89 5.40 2.78
CA ILE A 86 -2.98 5.63 1.82
C ILE A 86 -3.02 7.11 1.45
N SER A 87 -3.42 7.40 0.22
CA SER A 87 -3.60 8.79 -0.21
C SER A 87 -4.83 9.39 0.46
N LEU A 88 -4.82 10.71 0.61
CA LEU A 88 -5.95 11.43 1.19
C LEU A 88 -7.23 11.19 0.38
N GLU A 89 -7.14 11.22 -0.95
CA GLU A 89 -8.31 11.01 -1.79
C GLU A 89 -8.92 9.61 -1.62
N SER A 90 -8.08 8.59 -1.56
CA SER A 90 -8.55 7.23 -1.35
C SER A 90 -9.11 7.05 0.07
N TRP A 91 -8.49 7.69 1.07
CA TRP A 91 -9.00 7.66 2.43
C TRP A 91 -10.40 8.25 2.53
N LYS A 92 -10.63 9.41 1.87
CA LYS A 92 -11.95 10.03 1.84
C LYS A 92 -13.00 9.08 1.25
N LYS A 93 -12.64 8.37 0.19
CA LYS A 93 -13.55 7.41 -0.43
C LYS A 93 -13.90 6.25 0.50
N LEU A 94 -12.92 5.75 1.24
CA LEU A 94 -13.17 4.69 2.23
C LEU A 94 -14.14 5.17 3.32
N VAL A 95 -13.93 6.39 3.82
CA VAL A 95 -14.78 6.97 4.85
C VAL A 95 -16.19 7.20 4.32
N ASP A 96 -16.31 7.80 3.12
CA ASP A 96 -17.61 8.13 2.54
C ASP A 96 -18.42 6.87 2.21
N SER A 97 -17.77 5.80 1.80
CA SER A 97 -18.43 4.54 1.48
C SER A 97 -18.69 3.68 2.72
N GLN A 98 -18.27 4.13 3.90
CA GLN A 98 -18.40 3.36 5.15
C GLN A 98 -17.79 1.97 5.02
N SER A 99 -16.58 1.91 4.45
CA SER A 99 -15.89 0.66 4.18
C SER A 99 -15.71 -0.17 5.45
N ASP A 100 -15.86 -1.47 5.33
CA ASP A 100 -15.63 -2.42 6.43
C ASP A 100 -14.18 -2.40 6.90
N TRP A 101 -13.25 -1.95 6.06
CA TRP A 101 -11.84 -1.83 6.43
C TRP A 101 -11.64 -0.93 7.64
N LEU A 102 -12.49 0.10 7.81
CA LEU A 102 -12.31 1.13 8.84
C LEU A 102 -12.28 0.55 10.25
N SER A 103 -12.89 -0.60 10.46
CA SER A 103 -12.94 -1.23 11.77
C SER A 103 -11.68 -2.04 12.10
N ASP A 104 -10.90 -2.42 11.09
CA ASP A 104 -9.85 -3.43 11.25
C ASP A 104 -8.48 -3.00 10.74
N ILE A 105 -8.36 -1.76 10.22
CA ILE A 105 -7.08 -1.29 9.69
C ILE A 105 -6.08 -1.03 10.83
N PRO A 106 -4.78 -1.22 10.55
CA PRO A 106 -3.74 -0.89 11.51
C PRO A 106 -3.57 0.62 11.64
N SER A 107 -2.47 1.06 12.20
CA SER A 107 -2.13 2.48 12.16
C SER A 107 -2.13 2.98 10.72
N VAL A 108 -2.60 4.20 10.51
CA VAL A 108 -2.77 4.75 9.16
C VAL A 108 -1.92 6.01 9.00
N LEU A 109 -1.19 6.08 7.90
CA LEU A 109 -0.52 7.30 7.46
C LEU A 109 -1.22 7.78 6.20
N ILE A 110 -1.84 8.95 6.28
CA ILE A 110 -2.58 9.55 5.16
C ILE A 110 -1.69 10.62 4.54
N VAL A 111 -1.43 10.50 3.24
CA VAL A 111 -0.48 11.38 2.57
C VAL A 111 -1.08 12.00 1.31
N LYS A 112 -0.50 13.13 0.91
CA LYS A 112 -0.86 13.82 -0.34
C LYS A 112 0.35 13.83 -1.29
N PRO A 113 0.08 13.86 -2.60
CA PRO A 113 1.17 14.03 -3.56
C PRO A 113 1.89 15.34 -3.39
#